data_390f307facc5af193b2c1879d03b5be2
#
_entry.id   390f307facc5af193b2c1879d03b5be2
#
_cell.length_a   1.000
_cell.length_b   1.000
_cell.length_c   1.000
_cell.angle_alpha   90.00
_cell.angle_beta   90.00
_cell.angle_gamma   90.00
#
_symmetry.space_group_name_H-M   'P 1'
#
loop_
_entity.id
_entity.type
_entity.pdbx_description
1 polymer ?
#
loop_
_entity_poly.entity_id
_entity_poly.type
_entity_poly.pdbx_seq_one_letter_code
_entity_poly.pdbx_strand_id
1 'polypeptide(L)'
;MLKNTFKVLAITLAIAGSGLATAADKVTYQLDWLPGGDKAPVYVGIQQGFFADEDLEVSIASGRGSTDAITKIATGQADLGSADIGALMAARAQEEVPVSAIYMIFNQAPHAFFMLSSSDIESISDIQGKKVATSPFTSSNAFLPLVLEENGMPADAVTLTKSDPGALGPMLITGNTDAIIAWVTNVALFKDQAASAGKDIRVLPWSEAGLSLYSSAVVASDTFLEERPEVAKRFMKAYAKSLEFTMNDPEAAAQDLHTMVPEVDPAVAVGQINDTKVLVDNEISEADGLGTMTPERVASTWEWVARANELSTDSLDPETIINRGFMPESK
;
A
#
# COMPACT_ATOMS: atom_id res chain seq x y z
N MET A 1 -83.66 32.52 19.95
CA MET A 1 -82.31 32.95 20.29
C MET A 1 -81.39 31.70 20.23
N LEU A 2 -80.73 31.46 19.07
CA LEU A 2 -79.75 30.38 18.90
C LEU A 2 -78.38 31.05 18.87
N LYS A 3 -77.50 30.68 19.80
CA LYS A 3 -76.10 31.07 19.82
C LYS A 3 -75.27 30.01 19.05
N ASN A 4 -74.78 30.37 17.89
CA ASN A 4 -73.80 29.57 17.16
C ASN A 4 -72.39 29.81 17.72
N THR A 5 -71.79 28.75 18.27
CA THR A 5 -70.40 28.76 18.72
C THR A 5 -69.51 28.15 17.61
N PHE A 6 -68.77 28.95 16.90
CA PHE A 6 -67.74 28.50 15.92
C PHE A 6 -66.51 27.98 16.72
N LYS A 7 -66.21 26.68 16.63
CA LYS A 7 -64.95 26.14 17.08
C LYS A 7 -63.92 26.23 15.91
N VAL A 8 -62.93 27.10 16.09
CA VAL A 8 -61.75 27.19 15.20
C VAL A 8 -60.83 26.05 15.55
N LEU A 9 -60.67 25.08 14.63
CA LEU A 9 -59.69 23.97 14.75
C LEU A 9 -58.37 24.46 14.20
N ALA A 10 -57.40 24.73 15.09
CA ALA A 10 -56.01 25.04 14.68
C ALA A 10 -55.30 23.74 14.27
N ILE A 11 -55.08 23.57 12.97
CA ILE A 11 -54.24 22.50 12.43
C ILE A 11 -52.80 22.94 12.54
N THR A 12 -52.04 22.38 13.50
CA THR A 12 -50.59 22.56 13.62
C THR A 12 -49.91 21.65 12.58
N LEU A 13 -49.41 22.23 11.51
CA LEU A 13 -48.64 21.55 10.46
C LEU A 13 -47.24 21.24 11.07
N ALA A 14 -47.01 20.05 11.50
CA ALA A 14 -45.69 19.55 11.87
C ALA A 14 -44.89 19.33 10.55
N ILE A 15 -44.04 20.29 10.21
CA ILE A 15 -43.03 20.12 9.16
C ILE A 15 -41.98 19.14 9.73
N ALA A 16 -42.17 17.84 9.47
CA ALA A 16 -41.11 16.87 9.62
C ALA A 16 -40.01 17.23 8.61
N GLY A 17 -38.94 17.81 9.08
CA GLY A 17 -37.72 18.00 8.32
C GLY A 17 -37.18 16.62 7.90
N SER A 18 -37.56 16.17 6.72
CA SER A 18 -36.89 15.05 6.06
C SER A 18 -35.47 15.55 5.76
N GLY A 19 -34.52 15.24 6.64
CA GLY A 19 -33.12 15.30 6.27
C GLY A 19 -32.97 14.48 5.00
N LEU A 20 -32.64 15.11 3.90
CA LEU A 20 -32.22 14.42 2.70
C LEU A 20 -30.98 13.61 3.12
N ALA A 21 -31.13 12.30 3.32
CA ALA A 21 -29.98 11.40 3.41
C ALA A 21 -29.25 11.55 2.06
N THR A 22 -28.16 12.29 2.05
CA THR A 22 -27.25 12.28 0.90
C THR A 22 -26.72 10.86 0.76
N ALA A 23 -26.79 10.31 -0.44
CA ALA A 23 -26.17 9.00 -0.70
C ALA A 23 -24.67 9.12 -0.40
N ALA A 24 -24.11 8.06 0.22
CA ALA A 24 -22.69 8.01 0.51
C ALA A 24 -21.85 8.16 -0.77
N ASP A 25 -20.77 8.89 -0.69
CA ASP A 25 -19.84 9.06 -1.80
C ASP A 25 -19.09 7.74 -2.08
N LYS A 26 -19.16 7.29 -3.34
CA LYS A 26 -18.45 6.07 -3.76
C LYS A 26 -17.00 6.38 -4.05
N VAL A 27 -16.12 5.52 -3.53
CA VAL A 27 -14.67 5.59 -3.70
C VAL A 27 -14.14 4.20 -4.05
N THR A 28 -13.32 4.11 -5.09
CA THR A 28 -12.65 2.86 -5.48
C THR A 28 -11.17 2.94 -5.07
N TYR A 29 -10.77 2.00 -4.19
CA TYR A 29 -9.40 1.85 -3.71
C TYR A 29 -8.69 0.70 -4.42
N GLN A 30 -7.57 0.99 -5.09
CA GLN A 30 -6.72 0.01 -5.76
C GLN A 30 -5.59 -0.46 -4.84
N LEU A 31 -5.54 -1.75 -4.56
CA LEU A 31 -4.37 -2.35 -3.91
C LEU A 31 -3.20 -2.44 -4.90
N ASP A 32 -1.98 -2.33 -4.40
CA ASP A 32 -0.76 -2.59 -5.17
C ASP A 32 -0.34 -4.07 -5.17
N TRP A 33 -1.02 -4.91 -4.38
CA TRP A 33 -0.75 -6.35 -4.28
C TRP A 33 -2.02 -7.15 -4.00
N LEU A 34 -1.86 -8.45 -3.77
CA LEU A 34 -2.94 -9.32 -3.29
C LEU A 34 -3.38 -8.90 -1.89
N PRO A 35 -4.64 -9.19 -1.49
CA PRO A 35 -5.08 -9.02 -0.12
C PRO A 35 -4.17 -9.73 0.88
N GLY A 36 -3.84 -9.06 1.97
CA GLY A 36 -2.99 -9.57 3.04
C GLY A 36 -2.98 -8.61 4.23
N GLY A 37 -2.30 -8.98 5.30
CA GLY A 37 -2.27 -8.18 6.53
C GLY A 37 -1.71 -6.77 6.34
N ASP A 38 -0.76 -6.59 5.42
CA ASP A 38 -0.22 -5.28 5.06
C ASP A 38 -1.22 -4.35 4.33
N LYS A 39 -2.34 -4.90 3.87
CA LYS A 39 -3.46 -4.19 3.25
C LYS A 39 -4.68 -4.10 4.19
N ALA A 40 -4.59 -4.63 5.40
CA ALA A 40 -5.69 -4.65 6.36
C ALA A 40 -6.33 -3.26 6.63
N PRO A 41 -5.60 -2.13 6.65
CA PRO A 41 -6.21 -0.84 6.99
C PRO A 41 -7.45 -0.48 6.18
N VAL A 42 -7.48 -0.74 4.86
CA VAL A 42 -8.66 -0.40 4.05
C VAL A 42 -9.85 -1.33 4.35
N TYR A 43 -9.60 -2.60 4.68
CA TYR A 43 -10.63 -3.55 5.08
C TYR A 43 -11.20 -3.23 6.46
N VAL A 44 -10.33 -2.89 7.42
CA VAL A 44 -10.69 -2.39 8.76
C VAL A 44 -11.60 -1.16 8.65
N GLY A 45 -11.23 -0.19 7.81
CA GLY A 45 -12.02 1.02 7.61
C GLY A 45 -13.46 0.74 7.15
N ILE A 46 -13.65 -0.30 6.33
CA ILE A 46 -14.98 -0.75 5.91
C ILE A 46 -15.69 -1.50 7.05
N GLN A 47 -15.05 -2.50 7.65
CA GLN A 47 -15.68 -3.39 8.64
C GLN A 47 -15.99 -2.67 9.96
N GLN A 48 -15.10 -1.78 10.41
CA GLN A 48 -15.30 -0.97 11.62
C GLN A 48 -16.20 0.26 11.37
N GLY A 49 -16.65 0.47 10.11
CA GLY A 49 -17.52 1.58 9.74
C GLY A 49 -16.83 2.95 9.70
N PHE A 50 -15.50 3.03 9.75
CA PHE A 50 -14.80 4.32 9.76
C PHE A 50 -15.01 5.11 8.47
N PHE A 51 -15.13 4.43 7.32
CA PHE A 51 -15.52 5.09 6.07
C PHE A 51 -16.99 5.48 6.06
N ALA A 52 -17.88 4.65 6.60
CA ALA A 52 -19.30 4.96 6.69
C ALA A 52 -19.58 6.15 7.62
N ASP A 53 -18.83 6.30 8.72
CA ASP A 53 -18.88 7.46 9.63
C ASP A 53 -18.54 8.79 8.91
N GLU A 54 -17.82 8.70 7.79
CA GLU A 54 -17.45 9.84 6.93
C GLU A 54 -18.30 9.90 5.65
N ASP A 55 -19.48 9.26 5.63
CA ASP A 55 -20.39 9.18 4.48
C ASP A 55 -19.72 8.65 3.20
N LEU A 56 -18.87 7.61 3.32
CA LEU A 56 -18.16 6.98 2.21
C LEU A 56 -18.56 5.51 2.03
N GLU A 57 -18.75 5.09 0.78
CA GLU A 57 -18.89 3.70 0.35
C GLU A 57 -17.62 3.31 -0.42
N VAL A 58 -16.72 2.54 0.23
CA VAL A 58 -15.42 2.17 -0.35
C VAL A 58 -15.47 0.77 -0.95
N SER A 59 -15.02 0.64 -2.20
CA SER A 59 -14.79 -0.63 -2.89
C SER A 59 -13.29 -0.87 -3.10
N ILE A 60 -12.86 -2.13 -3.04
CA ILE A 60 -11.44 -2.51 -3.13
C ILE A 60 -11.22 -3.34 -4.39
N ALA A 61 -10.16 -3.01 -5.14
CA ALA A 61 -9.66 -3.79 -6.27
C ALA A 61 -8.27 -4.37 -5.94
N SER A 62 -8.07 -5.66 -6.18
CA SER A 62 -6.78 -6.33 -6.01
C SER A 62 -5.75 -5.86 -7.04
N GLY A 63 -4.45 -5.88 -6.67
CA GLY A 63 -3.34 -5.48 -7.51
C GLY A 63 -2.34 -6.59 -7.80
N ARG A 64 -1.40 -6.30 -8.70
CA ARG A 64 -0.32 -7.20 -9.11
C ARG A 64 1.06 -6.58 -8.97
N GLY A 65 1.14 -5.34 -8.49
CA GLY A 65 2.33 -4.54 -8.30
C GLY A 65 2.03 -3.04 -8.42
N SER A 66 2.93 -2.21 -7.92
CA SER A 66 2.75 -0.75 -7.85
C SER A 66 2.56 -0.09 -9.21
N THR A 67 3.24 -0.56 -10.27
CA THR A 67 3.08 0.00 -11.62
C THR A 67 1.68 -0.29 -12.20
N ASP A 68 1.10 -1.46 -11.91
CA ASP A 68 -0.29 -1.79 -12.29
C ASP A 68 -1.29 -0.89 -11.54
N ALA A 69 -1.07 -0.68 -10.23
CA ALA A 69 -1.93 0.19 -9.42
C ALA A 69 -1.88 1.66 -9.91
N ILE A 70 -0.69 2.21 -10.13
CA ILE A 70 -0.51 3.57 -10.64
C ILE A 70 -1.21 3.73 -11.99
N THR A 71 -1.05 2.77 -12.92
CA THR A 71 -1.70 2.80 -14.24
C THR A 71 -3.23 2.84 -14.12
N LYS A 72 -3.82 2.03 -13.24
CA LYS A 72 -5.28 1.99 -13.03
C LYS A 72 -5.82 3.29 -12.45
N ILE A 73 -5.08 3.88 -11.51
CA ILE A 73 -5.43 5.18 -10.91
C ILE A 73 -5.29 6.29 -11.94
N ALA A 74 -4.19 6.34 -12.68
CA ALA A 74 -3.94 7.34 -13.73
C ALA A 74 -4.99 7.31 -14.85
N THR A 75 -5.56 6.13 -15.13
CA THR A 75 -6.58 5.93 -16.18
C THR A 75 -8.02 6.03 -15.66
N GLY A 76 -8.23 6.39 -14.38
CA GLY A 76 -9.55 6.57 -13.77
C GLY A 76 -10.32 5.25 -13.51
N GLN A 77 -9.64 4.09 -13.51
CA GLN A 77 -10.23 2.82 -13.10
C GLN A 77 -10.37 2.71 -11.57
N ALA A 78 -9.62 3.52 -10.84
CA ALA A 78 -9.75 3.72 -9.39
C ALA A 78 -9.49 5.19 -9.06
N ASP A 79 -10.06 5.67 -7.95
CA ASP A 79 -9.90 7.05 -7.48
C ASP A 79 -8.54 7.24 -6.82
N LEU A 80 -8.16 6.27 -5.97
CA LEU A 80 -6.91 6.24 -5.21
C LEU A 80 -6.53 4.78 -4.87
N GLY A 81 -5.38 4.61 -4.23
CA GLY A 81 -4.92 3.29 -3.82
C GLY A 81 -3.58 3.32 -3.11
N SER A 82 -2.94 2.16 -2.93
CA SER A 82 -1.56 2.05 -2.49
C SER A 82 -0.62 1.83 -3.67
N ALA A 83 0.55 2.44 -3.60
CA ALA A 83 1.66 2.15 -4.51
C ALA A 83 3.00 2.59 -3.90
N ASP A 84 4.08 1.99 -4.38
CA ASP A 84 5.44 2.42 -4.07
C ASP A 84 5.70 3.80 -4.69
N ILE A 85 6.13 4.76 -3.86
CA ILE A 85 6.40 6.14 -4.31
C ILE A 85 7.55 6.18 -5.32
N GLY A 86 8.51 5.26 -5.21
CA GLY A 86 9.61 5.15 -6.16
C GLY A 86 9.13 4.76 -7.56
N ALA A 87 8.13 3.88 -7.65
CA ALA A 87 7.49 3.56 -8.92
C ALA A 87 6.74 4.77 -9.51
N LEU A 88 6.09 5.58 -8.65
CA LEU A 88 5.43 6.82 -9.07
C LEU A 88 6.44 7.86 -9.56
N MET A 89 7.54 8.07 -8.82
CA MET A 89 8.63 8.96 -9.22
C MET A 89 9.22 8.56 -10.58
N ALA A 90 9.52 7.27 -10.77
CA ALA A 90 10.05 6.77 -12.04
C ALA A 90 9.08 6.97 -13.21
N ALA A 91 7.78 6.75 -12.98
CA ALA A 91 6.76 6.98 -13.99
C ALA A 91 6.64 8.47 -14.35
N ARG A 92 6.60 9.35 -13.36
CA ARG A 92 6.49 10.82 -13.54
C ARG A 92 7.73 11.43 -14.21
N ALA A 93 8.90 10.87 -14.00
CA ALA A 93 10.13 11.33 -14.64
C ALA A 93 10.20 10.97 -16.15
N GLN A 94 9.43 9.98 -16.58
CA GLN A 94 9.44 9.48 -17.95
C GLN A 94 8.19 9.90 -18.74
N GLU A 95 7.05 10.05 -18.08
CA GLU A 95 5.76 10.33 -18.69
C GLU A 95 4.92 11.25 -17.80
N GLU A 96 3.93 11.93 -18.39
CA GLU A 96 2.91 12.66 -17.63
C GLU A 96 1.92 11.65 -17.00
N VAL A 97 2.13 11.32 -15.74
CA VAL A 97 1.23 10.44 -14.97
C VAL A 97 0.44 11.29 -13.96
N PRO A 98 -0.89 11.50 -14.14
CA PRO A 98 -1.70 12.39 -13.30
C PRO A 98 -2.07 11.70 -11.97
N VAL A 99 -1.06 11.41 -11.15
CA VAL A 99 -1.20 10.74 -9.84
C VAL A 99 -0.27 11.42 -8.86
N SER A 100 -0.76 11.72 -7.67
CA SER A 100 0.00 12.32 -6.56
C SER A 100 0.00 11.41 -5.33
N ALA A 101 1.10 11.43 -4.58
CA ALA A 101 1.20 10.79 -3.27
C ALA A 101 0.66 11.73 -2.19
N ILE A 102 -0.25 11.24 -1.34
CA ILE A 102 -0.97 12.06 -0.35
C ILE A 102 -0.75 11.63 1.10
N TYR A 103 -0.17 10.43 1.33
CA TYR A 103 0.10 9.90 2.67
C TYR A 103 1.15 8.79 2.60
N MET A 104 2.18 8.83 3.45
CA MET A 104 3.19 7.77 3.51
C MET A 104 2.69 6.60 4.38
N ILE A 105 2.70 5.38 3.82
CA ILE A 105 2.37 4.17 4.57
C ILE A 105 3.67 3.54 5.11
N PHE A 106 4.66 3.27 4.22
CA PHE A 106 5.94 2.67 4.62
C PHE A 106 7.06 3.68 4.46
N ASN A 107 7.61 4.11 5.59
CA ASN A 107 8.73 5.06 5.63
C ASN A 107 10.11 4.38 5.48
N GLN A 108 10.15 3.06 5.27
CA GLN A 108 11.34 2.26 5.00
C GLN A 108 11.12 1.32 3.80
N ALA A 109 12.23 0.90 3.16
CA ALA A 109 12.21 0.00 2.01
C ALA A 109 11.83 -1.43 2.41
N PRO A 110 10.76 -2.01 1.86
CA PRO A 110 10.29 -3.35 2.21
C PRO A 110 10.87 -4.47 1.35
N HIS A 111 11.65 -4.15 0.33
CA HIS A 111 12.11 -5.10 -0.68
C HIS A 111 13.04 -6.15 -0.09
N ALA A 112 12.90 -7.41 -0.52
CA ALA A 112 13.72 -8.51 -0.04
C ALA A 112 13.84 -9.64 -1.07
N PHE A 113 14.91 -10.44 -0.92
CA PHE A 113 14.95 -11.78 -1.46
C PHE A 113 14.45 -12.78 -0.43
N PHE A 114 13.70 -13.76 -0.91
CA PHE A 114 13.25 -14.92 -0.13
C PHE A 114 13.78 -16.19 -0.79
N MET A 115 14.34 -17.09 0.01
CA MET A 115 14.85 -18.38 -0.41
C MET A 115 14.51 -19.45 0.60
N LEU A 116 14.65 -20.72 0.26
CA LEU A 116 14.56 -21.80 1.24
C LEU A 116 15.75 -21.73 2.19
N SER A 117 15.54 -21.98 3.49
CA SER A 117 16.62 -22.01 4.49
C SER A 117 17.66 -23.10 4.20
N SER A 118 17.28 -24.12 3.42
CA SER A 118 18.19 -25.19 2.97
C SER A 118 19.05 -24.82 1.76
N SER A 119 18.85 -23.62 1.16
CA SER A 119 19.67 -23.17 0.03
C SER A 119 21.05 -22.70 0.50
N ASP A 120 21.97 -22.61 -0.45
CA ASP A 120 23.33 -22.06 -0.28
C ASP A 120 23.38 -20.51 -0.33
N ILE A 121 22.24 -19.84 -0.42
CA ILE A 121 22.14 -18.38 -0.45
C ILE A 121 22.05 -17.87 0.99
N GLU A 122 23.15 -17.34 1.53
CA GLU A 122 23.24 -16.82 2.90
C GLU A 122 23.36 -15.28 2.96
N SER A 123 23.81 -14.69 1.86
CA SER A 123 23.97 -13.25 1.67
C SER A 123 23.48 -12.80 0.31
N ILE A 124 23.35 -11.49 0.10
CA ILE A 124 22.95 -10.93 -1.21
C ILE A 124 23.97 -11.31 -2.31
N SER A 125 25.25 -11.42 -2.00
CA SER A 125 26.28 -11.81 -2.97
C SER A 125 26.10 -13.24 -3.52
N ASP A 126 25.47 -14.13 -2.74
CA ASP A 126 25.24 -15.52 -3.15
C ASP A 126 24.11 -15.67 -4.17
N ILE A 127 23.38 -14.58 -4.46
CA ILE A 127 22.31 -14.57 -5.45
C ILE A 127 22.85 -14.63 -6.88
N GLN A 128 24.16 -14.36 -7.10
CA GLN A 128 24.78 -14.35 -8.42
C GLN A 128 24.61 -15.68 -9.13
N GLY A 129 24.13 -15.62 -10.38
CA GLY A 129 23.89 -16.80 -11.23
C GLY A 129 22.60 -17.58 -10.88
N LYS A 130 21.86 -17.18 -9.83
CA LYS A 130 20.64 -17.88 -9.41
C LYS A 130 19.44 -17.50 -10.28
N LYS A 131 18.44 -18.41 -10.29
CA LYS A 131 17.13 -18.16 -10.88
C LYS A 131 16.25 -17.45 -9.84
N VAL A 132 15.79 -16.26 -10.19
CA VAL A 132 14.96 -15.42 -9.31
C VAL A 132 13.61 -15.18 -9.95
N ALA A 133 12.51 -15.42 -9.23
CA ALA A 133 11.18 -15.09 -9.71
C ALA A 133 10.65 -13.81 -9.06
N THR A 134 9.88 -13.03 -9.81
CA THR A 134 9.31 -11.75 -9.38
C THR A 134 8.00 -11.47 -10.12
N SER A 135 7.17 -10.55 -9.59
CA SER A 135 6.03 -10.02 -10.35
C SER A 135 6.52 -9.04 -11.42
N PRO A 136 5.91 -9.02 -12.63
CA PRO A 136 6.28 -8.05 -13.67
C PRO A 136 6.01 -6.59 -13.27
N PHE A 137 5.11 -6.33 -12.33
CA PHE A 137 4.61 -5.00 -11.98
C PHE A 137 5.08 -4.49 -10.61
N THR A 138 5.93 -5.24 -9.90
CA THR A 138 6.50 -4.80 -8.62
C THR A 138 7.56 -3.71 -8.83
N SER A 139 7.58 -2.70 -7.94
CA SER A 139 8.62 -1.67 -7.88
C SER A 139 10.02 -2.24 -7.65
N SER A 140 10.13 -3.40 -6.99
CA SER A 140 11.41 -4.06 -6.72
C SER A 140 12.23 -4.33 -7.97
N ASN A 141 11.58 -4.50 -9.13
CA ASN A 141 12.31 -4.74 -10.39
C ASN A 141 13.20 -3.56 -10.80
N ALA A 142 12.78 -2.34 -10.47
CA ALA A 142 13.56 -1.13 -10.77
C ALA A 142 14.82 -1.05 -9.89
N PHE A 143 14.73 -1.48 -8.63
CA PHE A 143 15.85 -1.39 -7.68
C PHE A 143 16.80 -2.58 -7.74
N LEU A 144 16.39 -3.72 -8.35
CA LEU A 144 17.20 -4.94 -8.39
C LEU A 144 18.60 -4.72 -8.98
N PRO A 145 18.76 -4.09 -10.17
CA PRO A 145 20.08 -3.85 -10.74
C PRO A 145 20.99 -3.09 -9.77
N LEU A 146 20.48 -2.02 -9.17
CA LEU A 146 21.24 -1.18 -8.26
C LEU A 146 21.64 -1.93 -6.97
N VAL A 147 20.74 -2.75 -6.41
CA VAL A 147 21.07 -3.59 -5.24
C VAL A 147 22.18 -4.59 -5.56
N LEU A 148 22.17 -5.17 -6.76
CA LEU A 148 23.24 -6.08 -7.21
C LEU A 148 24.57 -5.33 -7.33
N GLU A 149 24.59 -4.17 -7.98
CA GLU A 149 25.80 -3.35 -8.18
C GLU A 149 26.40 -2.85 -6.85
N GLU A 150 25.59 -2.36 -5.93
CA GLU A 150 26.03 -1.93 -4.59
C GLU A 150 26.64 -3.09 -3.76
N ASN A 151 26.31 -4.33 -4.12
CA ASN A 151 26.88 -5.54 -3.52
C ASN A 151 27.97 -6.19 -4.39
N GLY A 152 28.57 -5.45 -5.33
CA GLY A 152 29.72 -5.84 -6.13
C GLY A 152 29.41 -6.82 -7.26
N MET A 153 28.17 -6.94 -7.69
CA MET A 153 27.73 -7.83 -8.77
C MET A 153 27.33 -7.05 -10.04
N PRO A 154 27.36 -7.66 -11.21
CA PRO A 154 26.75 -7.07 -12.39
C PRO A 154 25.24 -6.86 -12.22
N ALA A 155 24.67 -5.83 -12.87
CA ALA A 155 23.24 -5.54 -12.85
C ALA A 155 22.36 -6.71 -13.33
N ASP A 156 22.91 -7.58 -14.17
CA ASP A 156 22.28 -8.76 -14.76
C ASP A 156 22.75 -10.08 -14.11
N ALA A 157 23.25 -10.01 -12.87
CA ALA A 157 23.83 -11.16 -12.17
C ALA A 157 22.85 -12.32 -11.92
N VAL A 158 21.53 -12.13 -12.10
CA VAL A 158 20.49 -13.14 -11.86
C VAL A 158 19.71 -13.46 -13.13
N THR A 159 19.18 -14.69 -13.21
CA THR A 159 18.21 -15.05 -14.25
C THR A 159 16.80 -14.74 -13.74
N LEU A 160 16.22 -13.64 -14.22
CA LEU A 160 14.93 -13.15 -13.74
C LEU A 160 13.76 -13.78 -14.52
N THR A 161 12.81 -14.39 -13.80
CA THR A 161 11.55 -14.90 -14.32
C THR A 161 10.39 -14.08 -13.78
N LYS A 162 9.50 -13.59 -14.64
CA LYS A 162 8.31 -12.84 -14.25
C LYS A 162 7.10 -13.78 -14.15
N SER A 163 6.36 -13.71 -13.04
CA SER A 163 5.20 -14.57 -12.74
C SER A 163 4.14 -13.80 -11.96
N ASP A 164 2.94 -14.34 -11.89
CA ASP A 164 1.90 -13.76 -11.04
C ASP A 164 2.29 -13.83 -9.56
N PRO A 165 1.89 -12.82 -8.74
CA PRO A 165 2.19 -12.79 -7.30
C PRO A 165 1.85 -14.07 -6.56
N GLY A 166 0.67 -14.66 -6.81
CA GLY A 166 0.23 -15.90 -6.16
C GLY A 166 1.03 -17.15 -6.51
N ALA A 167 1.82 -17.11 -7.59
CA ALA A 167 2.66 -18.23 -8.00
C ALA A 167 4.06 -18.20 -7.37
N LEU A 168 4.50 -17.07 -6.79
CA LEU A 168 5.88 -16.90 -6.31
C LEU A 168 6.24 -17.89 -5.19
N GLY A 169 5.40 -18.00 -4.14
CA GLY A 169 5.60 -18.95 -3.06
C GLY A 169 5.65 -20.41 -3.53
N PRO A 170 4.66 -20.91 -4.29
CA PRO A 170 4.72 -22.23 -4.90
C PRO A 170 5.97 -22.49 -5.76
N MET A 171 6.41 -21.51 -6.56
CA MET A 171 7.64 -21.64 -7.36
C MET A 171 8.90 -21.85 -6.48
N LEU A 172 9.01 -21.07 -5.40
CA LEU A 172 10.10 -21.21 -4.42
C LEU A 172 10.05 -22.59 -3.73
N ILE A 173 8.87 -22.97 -3.22
CA ILE A 173 8.71 -24.19 -2.44
C ILE A 173 8.95 -25.46 -3.28
N THR A 174 8.56 -25.45 -4.56
CA THR A 174 8.79 -26.58 -5.47
C THR A 174 10.18 -26.60 -6.10
N GLY A 175 11.03 -25.57 -5.87
CA GLY A 175 12.39 -25.48 -6.43
C GLY A 175 12.41 -25.10 -7.92
N ASN A 176 11.34 -24.53 -8.44
CA ASN A 176 11.30 -23.99 -9.81
C ASN A 176 12.12 -22.70 -9.94
N THR A 177 12.40 -22.05 -8.81
CA THR A 177 13.29 -20.90 -8.69
C THR A 177 14.15 -21.04 -7.44
N ASP A 178 15.33 -20.45 -7.41
CA ASP A 178 16.24 -20.47 -6.27
C ASP A 178 15.85 -19.43 -5.21
N ALA A 179 15.33 -18.30 -5.66
CA ALA A 179 14.80 -17.23 -4.81
C ALA A 179 13.61 -16.54 -5.47
N ILE A 180 12.87 -15.78 -4.66
CA ILE A 180 11.83 -14.85 -5.14
C ILE A 180 12.10 -13.46 -4.61
N ILE A 181 11.59 -12.45 -5.30
CA ILE A 181 11.56 -11.06 -4.84
C ILE A 181 10.14 -10.76 -4.37
N ALA A 182 10.04 -10.32 -3.12
CA ALA A 182 8.80 -9.82 -2.52
C ALA A 182 9.12 -8.77 -1.45
N TRP A 183 8.11 -8.25 -0.79
CA TRP A 183 8.27 -7.35 0.33
C TRP A 183 8.31 -8.13 1.65
N VAL A 184 9.04 -7.63 2.65
CA VAL A 184 9.15 -8.25 3.99
C VAL A 184 7.79 -8.41 4.66
N THR A 185 6.78 -7.65 4.28
CA THR A 185 5.38 -7.80 4.72
C THR A 185 4.77 -9.17 4.38
N ASN A 186 5.43 -9.96 3.52
CA ASN A 186 5.01 -11.30 3.15
C ASN A 186 5.78 -12.42 3.88
N VAL A 187 6.59 -12.09 4.89
CA VAL A 187 7.39 -13.10 5.63
C VAL A 187 6.49 -14.14 6.25
N ALA A 188 5.44 -13.74 6.97
CA ALA A 188 4.50 -14.66 7.60
C ALA A 188 3.82 -15.58 6.57
N LEU A 189 3.38 -15.03 5.43
CA LEU A 189 2.76 -15.80 4.35
C LEU A 189 3.68 -16.88 3.78
N PHE A 190 4.91 -16.52 3.43
CA PHE A 190 5.83 -17.50 2.82
C PHE A 190 6.38 -18.49 3.84
N LYS A 191 6.50 -18.12 5.13
CA LYS A 191 6.79 -19.06 6.21
C LYS A 191 5.69 -20.10 6.37
N ASP A 192 4.44 -19.67 6.40
CA ASP A 192 3.30 -20.59 6.50
C ASP A 192 3.23 -21.56 5.31
N GLN A 193 3.36 -21.04 4.07
CA GLN A 193 3.40 -21.86 2.86
C GLN A 193 4.55 -22.85 2.86
N ALA A 194 5.76 -22.45 3.30
CA ALA A 194 6.91 -23.33 3.39
C ALA A 194 6.72 -24.40 4.47
N ALA A 195 6.24 -24.02 5.66
CA ALA A 195 5.96 -24.93 6.77
C ALA A 195 4.94 -26.01 6.37
N SER A 196 3.90 -25.66 5.62
CA SER A 196 2.91 -26.60 5.07
C SER A 196 3.54 -27.65 4.14
N ALA A 197 4.71 -27.35 3.56
CA ALA A 197 5.50 -28.29 2.74
C ALA A 197 6.68 -28.93 3.51
N GLY A 198 6.75 -28.76 4.84
CA GLY A 198 7.85 -29.25 5.67
C GLY A 198 9.19 -28.54 5.42
N LYS A 199 9.14 -27.28 4.97
CA LYS A 199 10.29 -26.44 4.64
C LYS A 199 10.29 -25.17 5.49
N ASP A 200 11.37 -24.41 5.40
CA ASP A 200 11.48 -23.08 6.02
C ASP A 200 12.17 -22.13 5.03
N ILE A 201 12.00 -20.82 5.27
CA ILE A 201 12.55 -19.76 4.43
C ILE A 201 13.59 -18.92 5.18
N ARG A 202 14.53 -18.38 4.41
CA ARG A 202 15.42 -17.27 4.78
C ARG A 202 14.99 -16.03 4.00
N VAL A 203 15.14 -14.87 4.63
CA VAL A 203 14.85 -13.56 4.03
C VAL A 203 16.11 -12.72 4.07
N LEU A 204 16.41 -12.03 2.98
CA LEU A 204 17.50 -11.06 2.87
C LEU A 204 16.90 -9.71 2.51
N PRO A 205 16.62 -8.83 3.50
CA PRO A 205 16.08 -7.48 3.25
C PRO A 205 17.11 -6.62 2.51
N TRP A 206 16.67 -5.88 1.50
CA TRP A 206 17.56 -5.00 0.75
C TRP A 206 17.92 -3.74 1.54
N SER A 207 17.16 -3.39 2.57
CA SER A 207 17.51 -2.34 3.53
C SER A 207 18.84 -2.64 4.28
N GLU A 208 19.11 -3.91 4.58
CA GLU A 208 20.37 -4.34 5.16
C GLU A 208 21.55 -4.30 4.16
N ALA A 209 21.23 -4.26 2.86
CA ALA A 209 22.17 -4.05 1.76
C ALA A 209 22.30 -2.58 1.32
N GLY A 210 21.81 -1.65 2.12
CA GLY A 210 21.97 -0.21 1.93
C GLY A 210 20.79 0.51 1.26
N LEU A 211 19.74 -0.18 0.82
CA LEU A 211 18.59 0.48 0.20
C LEU A 211 17.73 1.21 1.25
N SER A 212 17.85 2.53 1.33
CA SER A 212 17.12 3.37 2.29
C SER A 212 16.28 4.43 1.56
N LEU A 213 14.95 4.22 1.53
CA LEU A 213 14.02 5.10 0.82
C LEU A 213 12.61 5.00 1.40
N TYR A 214 11.75 5.98 1.10
CA TYR A 214 10.30 5.85 1.24
C TYR A 214 9.77 4.80 0.25
N SER A 215 8.68 4.10 0.61
CA SER A 215 8.10 3.08 -0.25
C SER A 215 6.59 3.24 -0.41
N SER A 216 5.77 2.40 0.23
CA SER A 216 4.32 2.44 0.02
C SER A 216 3.70 3.74 0.50
N ALA A 217 2.89 4.35 -0.37
CA ALA A 217 2.12 5.55 -0.09
C ALA A 217 0.66 5.36 -0.51
N VAL A 218 -0.26 6.10 0.09
CA VAL A 218 -1.56 6.34 -0.54
C VAL A 218 -1.33 7.31 -1.68
N VAL A 219 -1.70 6.87 -2.88
CA VAL A 219 -1.62 7.66 -4.11
C VAL A 219 -3.03 7.85 -4.68
N ALA A 220 -3.29 9.01 -5.28
CA ALA A 220 -4.61 9.35 -5.79
C ALA A 220 -4.51 10.00 -7.17
N SER A 221 -5.54 9.84 -8.02
CA SER A 221 -5.57 10.56 -9.28
C SER A 221 -5.71 12.06 -9.05
N ASP A 222 -4.97 12.87 -9.80
CA ASP A 222 -5.03 14.33 -9.68
C ASP A 222 -6.45 14.83 -9.97
N THR A 223 -7.15 14.22 -10.93
CA THR A 223 -8.58 14.51 -11.22
C THR A 223 -9.48 14.27 -10.00
N PHE A 224 -9.29 13.15 -9.28
CA PHE A 224 -10.07 12.88 -8.06
C PHE A 224 -9.79 13.92 -6.98
N LEU A 225 -8.53 14.30 -6.79
CA LEU A 225 -8.15 15.32 -5.82
C LEU A 225 -8.68 16.72 -6.15
N GLU A 226 -8.76 17.07 -7.44
CA GLU A 226 -9.27 18.35 -7.92
C GLU A 226 -10.79 18.42 -7.90
N GLU A 227 -11.48 17.39 -8.39
CA GLU A 227 -12.93 17.38 -8.51
C GLU A 227 -13.67 17.03 -7.20
N ARG A 228 -13.03 16.21 -6.34
CA ARG A 228 -13.63 15.68 -5.11
C ARG A 228 -12.73 15.85 -3.87
N PRO A 229 -12.15 17.04 -3.61
CA PRO A 229 -11.17 17.25 -2.53
C PRO A 229 -11.71 16.91 -1.15
N GLU A 230 -12.98 17.21 -0.86
CA GLU A 230 -13.58 16.92 0.44
C GLU A 230 -13.83 15.42 0.66
N VAL A 231 -14.08 14.67 -0.42
CA VAL A 231 -14.17 13.21 -0.38
C VAL A 231 -12.79 12.61 -0.07
N ALA A 232 -11.73 13.10 -0.72
CA ALA A 232 -10.38 12.67 -0.48
C ALA A 232 -9.94 12.94 0.98
N LYS A 233 -10.25 14.10 1.54
CA LYS A 233 -9.95 14.44 2.95
C LYS A 233 -10.68 13.52 3.92
N ARG A 234 -11.99 13.27 3.70
CA ARG A 234 -12.79 12.35 4.53
C ARG A 234 -12.24 10.92 4.44
N PHE A 235 -11.84 10.48 3.23
CA PHE A 235 -11.21 9.19 3.05
C PHE A 235 -9.91 9.09 3.85
N MET A 236 -9.02 10.08 3.75
CA MET A 236 -7.74 10.07 4.46
C MET A 236 -7.91 10.10 5.98
N LYS A 237 -8.90 10.84 6.50
CA LYS A 237 -9.25 10.84 7.93
C LYS A 237 -9.66 9.43 8.41
N ALA A 238 -10.53 8.76 7.68
CA ALA A 238 -10.96 7.39 7.98
C ALA A 238 -9.82 6.38 7.83
N TYR A 239 -9.01 6.51 6.76
CA TYR A 239 -7.89 5.62 6.50
C TYR A 239 -6.81 5.70 7.59
N ALA A 240 -6.44 6.91 8.04
CA ALA A 240 -5.47 7.08 9.13
C ALA A 240 -5.96 6.43 10.44
N LYS A 241 -7.25 6.59 10.77
CA LYS A 241 -7.88 5.90 11.91
C LYS A 241 -7.84 4.38 11.74
N SER A 242 -8.06 3.88 10.53
CA SER A 242 -7.99 2.45 10.21
C SER A 242 -6.58 1.90 10.35
N LEU A 243 -5.57 2.65 9.90
CA LEU A 243 -4.16 2.30 10.04
C LEU A 243 -3.76 2.23 11.52
N GLU A 244 -4.12 3.25 12.30
CA GLU A 244 -3.88 3.28 13.76
C GLU A 244 -4.53 2.08 14.45
N PHE A 245 -5.79 1.77 14.14
CA PHE A 245 -6.49 0.59 14.66
C PHE A 245 -5.75 -0.71 14.29
N THR A 246 -5.37 -0.87 13.02
CA THR A 246 -4.66 -2.06 12.53
C THR A 246 -3.34 -2.30 13.26
N MET A 247 -2.58 -1.22 13.52
CA MET A 247 -1.30 -1.33 14.23
C MET A 247 -1.47 -1.62 15.73
N ASN A 248 -2.59 -1.19 16.33
CA ASN A 248 -2.88 -1.37 17.76
C ASN A 248 -3.56 -2.71 18.09
N ASP A 249 -4.37 -3.26 17.17
CA ASP A 249 -5.11 -4.52 17.35
C ASP A 249 -5.01 -5.39 16.08
N PRO A 250 -3.84 -6.02 15.86
CA PRO A 250 -3.62 -6.87 14.69
C PRO A 250 -4.60 -8.05 14.58
N GLU A 251 -5.05 -8.60 15.71
CA GLU A 251 -5.98 -9.73 15.75
C GLU A 251 -7.37 -9.31 15.24
N ALA A 252 -7.90 -8.18 15.72
CA ALA A 252 -9.17 -7.66 15.23
C ALA A 252 -9.06 -7.25 13.75
N ALA A 253 -7.98 -6.60 13.34
CA ALA A 253 -7.74 -6.20 11.96
C ALA A 253 -7.65 -7.41 11.01
N ALA A 254 -6.99 -8.48 11.42
CA ALA A 254 -6.91 -9.73 10.66
C ALA A 254 -8.29 -10.39 10.52
N GLN A 255 -9.13 -10.33 11.55
CA GLN A 255 -10.50 -10.86 11.50
C GLN A 255 -11.39 -10.03 10.56
N ASP A 256 -11.25 -8.70 10.56
CA ASP A 256 -11.96 -7.81 9.63
C ASP A 256 -11.57 -8.11 8.17
N LEU A 257 -10.28 -8.30 7.91
CA LEU A 257 -9.78 -8.71 6.59
C LEU A 257 -10.36 -10.07 6.18
N HIS A 258 -10.26 -11.09 7.04
CA HIS A 258 -10.79 -12.43 6.78
C HIS A 258 -12.30 -12.42 6.49
N THR A 259 -13.06 -11.58 7.19
CA THR A 259 -14.51 -11.45 6.95
C THR A 259 -14.82 -11.04 5.52
N MET A 260 -14.00 -10.20 4.91
CA MET A 260 -14.16 -9.74 3.53
C MET A 260 -13.42 -10.62 2.51
N VAL A 261 -12.35 -11.28 2.93
CA VAL A 261 -11.49 -12.13 2.10
C VAL A 261 -11.24 -13.46 2.82
N PRO A 262 -12.19 -14.41 2.77
CA PRO A 262 -12.12 -15.67 3.52
C PRO A 262 -10.91 -16.56 3.18
N GLU A 263 -10.27 -16.32 2.04
CA GLU A 263 -9.07 -17.05 1.61
C GLU A 263 -7.80 -16.64 2.39
N VAL A 264 -7.83 -15.49 3.05
CA VAL A 264 -6.71 -15.03 3.90
C VAL A 264 -6.86 -15.65 5.28
N ASP A 265 -5.87 -16.45 5.68
CA ASP A 265 -5.82 -17.02 7.04
C ASP A 265 -5.59 -15.91 8.07
N PRO A 266 -6.41 -15.79 9.14
CA PRO A 266 -6.26 -14.74 10.15
C PRO A 266 -4.89 -14.77 10.86
N ALA A 267 -4.33 -15.96 11.14
CA ALA A 267 -3.05 -16.05 11.83
C ALA A 267 -1.90 -15.57 10.92
N VAL A 268 -1.98 -15.87 9.62
CA VAL A 268 -1.04 -15.34 8.62
C VAL A 268 -1.18 -13.82 8.51
N ALA A 269 -2.42 -13.31 8.47
CA ALA A 269 -2.69 -11.87 8.41
C ALA A 269 -2.12 -11.11 9.63
N VAL A 270 -2.30 -11.65 10.85
CA VAL A 270 -1.67 -11.10 12.07
C VAL A 270 -0.15 -11.03 11.91
N GLY A 271 0.46 -12.11 11.42
CA GLY A 271 1.90 -12.15 11.15
C GLY A 271 2.33 -11.07 10.16
N GLN A 272 1.60 -10.90 9.06
CA GLN A 272 1.87 -9.87 8.05
C GLN A 272 1.68 -8.44 8.60
N ILE A 273 0.67 -8.19 9.46
CA ILE A 273 0.50 -6.89 10.14
C ILE A 273 1.71 -6.60 11.02
N ASN A 274 2.18 -7.59 11.80
CA ASN A 274 3.37 -7.44 12.63
C ASN A 274 4.65 -7.22 11.81
N ASP A 275 4.82 -7.94 10.68
CA ASP A 275 5.92 -7.73 9.74
C ASP A 275 5.87 -6.30 9.13
N THR A 276 4.67 -5.75 8.95
CA THR A 276 4.44 -4.39 8.42
C THR A 276 4.73 -3.31 9.44
N LYS A 277 4.50 -3.57 10.73
CA LYS A 277 4.58 -2.57 11.79
C LYS A 277 5.92 -1.85 11.81
N VAL A 278 7.03 -2.57 11.60
CA VAL A 278 8.38 -1.98 11.60
C VAL A 278 8.62 -0.99 10.45
N LEU A 279 7.81 -1.04 9.39
CA LEU A 279 7.88 -0.14 8.25
C LEU A 279 7.00 1.12 8.43
N VAL A 280 6.08 1.09 9.40
CA VAL A 280 5.08 2.13 9.67
C VAL A 280 5.40 2.88 10.96
N ASP A 281 5.62 2.11 12.05
CA ASP A 281 5.79 2.62 13.42
C ASP A 281 7.23 2.36 13.88
N ASN A 282 8.07 3.40 13.76
CA ASN A 282 9.51 3.35 14.01
C ASN A 282 10.06 4.75 14.31
N GLU A 283 11.36 4.88 14.55
CA GLU A 283 12.01 6.14 14.88
C GLU A 283 11.71 7.29 13.90
N ILE A 284 11.45 6.98 12.61
CA ILE A 284 11.12 8.00 11.59
C ILE A 284 9.71 8.54 11.84
N SER A 285 8.73 7.66 12.04
CA SER A 285 7.35 8.08 12.32
C SER A 285 7.20 8.70 13.71
N GLU A 286 8.03 8.29 14.68
CA GLU A 286 8.09 8.94 16.00
C GLU A 286 8.60 10.39 15.88
N ALA A 287 9.59 10.64 15.00
CA ALA A 287 10.16 11.96 14.81
C ALA A 287 9.28 12.87 13.93
N ASP A 288 8.78 12.34 12.83
CA ASP A 288 8.15 13.12 11.75
C ASP A 288 6.61 13.07 11.78
N GLY A 289 6.03 12.10 12.51
CA GLY A 289 4.60 11.76 12.50
C GLY A 289 4.23 10.72 11.45
N LEU A 290 3.21 9.91 11.75
CA LEU A 290 2.66 8.92 10.81
C LEU A 290 2.14 9.60 9.54
N GLY A 291 2.43 9.01 8.40
CA GLY A 291 1.99 9.49 7.10
C GLY A 291 2.80 10.62 6.50
N THR A 292 3.73 11.20 7.26
CA THR A 292 4.51 12.37 6.85
C THR A 292 5.51 12.01 5.73
N MET A 293 5.65 12.96 4.80
CA MET A 293 6.64 12.92 3.72
C MET A 293 7.52 14.17 3.84
N THR A 294 8.70 14.04 4.49
CA THR A 294 9.63 15.17 4.64
C THR A 294 10.34 15.45 3.31
N PRO A 295 10.61 16.72 2.96
CA PRO A 295 11.31 17.07 1.72
C PRO A 295 12.67 16.37 1.58
N GLU A 296 13.42 16.26 2.68
CA GLU A 296 14.75 15.65 2.70
C GLU A 296 14.70 14.16 2.30
N ARG A 297 13.71 13.39 2.86
CA ARG A 297 13.58 11.97 2.53
C ARG A 297 12.92 11.75 1.16
N VAL A 298 12.05 12.66 0.72
CA VAL A 298 11.50 12.69 -0.64
C VAL A 298 12.63 12.86 -1.65
N ALA A 299 13.52 13.84 -1.44
CA ALA A 299 14.68 14.07 -2.28
C ALA A 299 15.65 12.87 -2.28
N SER A 300 15.99 12.35 -1.12
CA SER A 300 16.84 11.16 -0.97
C SER A 300 16.22 9.92 -1.64
N THR A 301 14.90 9.74 -1.56
CA THR A 301 14.19 8.67 -2.28
C THR A 301 14.32 8.84 -3.78
N TRP A 302 14.20 10.07 -4.28
CA TRP A 302 14.39 10.36 -5.70
C TRP A 302 15.81 10.05 -6.19
N GLU A 303 16.84 10.34 -5.40
CA GLU A 303 18.23 9.99 -5.75
C GLU A 303 18.38 8.48 -5.99
N TRP A 304 17.79 7.64 -5.14
CA TRP A 304 17.78 6.18 -5.32
C TRP A 304 17.01 5.77 -6.58
N VAL A 305 15.83 6.35 -6.80
CA VAL A 305 15.00 6.04 -7.97
C VAL A 305 15.67 6.46 -9.27
N ALA A 306 16.27 7.65 -9.31
CA ALA A 306 16.97 8.17 -10.49
C ALA A 306 18.15 7.25 -10.84
N ARG A 307 18.98 6.89 -9.86
CA ARG A 307 20.09 5.94 -10.07
C ARG A 307 19.60 4.58 -10.56
N ALA A 308 18.57 4.03 -9.93
CA ALA A 308 18.03 2.72 -10.29
C ALA A 308 17.42 2.66 -11.70
N ASN A 309 17.02 3.80 -12.25
CA ASN A 309 16.41 3.90 -13.58
C ASN A 309 17.32 4.60 -14.60
N GLU A 310 18.60 4.84 -14.27
CA GLU A 310 19.58 5.53 -15.11
C GLU A 310 19.10 6.93 -15.57
N LEU A 311 18.35 7.62 -14.69
CA LEU A 311 17.83 8.96 -14.97
C LEU A 311 18.73 10.05 -14.36
N SER A 312 18.71 11.24 -14.96
CA SER A 312 19.28 12.42 -14.30
C SER A 312 18.43 12.80 -13.08
N THR A 313 19.07 13.18 -11.98
CA THR A 313 18.37 13.75 -10.80
C THR A 313 17.59 15.02 -11.14
N ASP A 314 17.98 15.74 -12.19
CA ASP A 314 17.29 16.95 -12.68
C ASP A 314 16.04 16.64 -13.53
N SER A 315 15.76 15.36 -13.83
CA SER A 315 14.63 14.98 -14.71
C SER A 315 13.26 15.07 -14.00
N LEU A 316 13.25 15.17 -12.67
CA LEU A 316 12.04 15.37 -11.86
C LEU A 316 12.37 16.25 -10.65
N ASP A 317 11.52 17.23 -10.37
CA ASP A 317 11.41 17.78 -9.01
C ASP A 317 10.47 16.85 -8.21
N PRO A 318 11.00 16.05 -7.26
CA PRO A 318 10.21 15.04 -6.56
C PRO A 318 9.11 15.63 -5.68
N GLU A 319 9.17 16.91 -5.30
CA GLU A 319 8.11 17.59 -4.58
C GLU A 319 6.84 17.76 -5.44
N THR A 320 6.94 17.73 -6.76
CA THR A 320 5.79 17.90 -7.67
C THR A 320 4.83 16.71 -7.66
N ILE A 321 5.25 15.56 -7.11
CA ILE A 321 4.38 14.38 -6.97
C ILE A 321 3.77 14.27 -5.57
N ILE A 322 4.10 15.17 -4.65
CA ILE A 322 3.63 15.13 -3.26
C ILE A 322 2.52 16.16 -3.06
N ASN A 323 1.39 15.72 -2.57
CA ASN A 323 0.29 16.61 -2.20
C ASN A 323 -0.07 16.46 -0.71
N ARG A 324 0.54 17.29 0.13
CA ARG A 324 0.34 17.27 1.59
C ARG A 324 -0.99 17.88 2.04
N GLY A 325 -1.78 18.47 1.12
CA GLY A 325 -3.08 19.11 1.42
C GLY A 325 -4.18 18.13 1.89
N PHE A 326 -3.92 16.82 1.81
CA PHE A 326 -4.84 15.75 2.21
C PHE A 326 -4.38 14.99 3.44
N MET A 327 -3.28 15.39 4.07
CA MET A 327 -2.85 14.82 5.34
C MET A 327 -3.93 15.06 6.40
N PRO A 328 -4.35 14.02 7.17
CA PRO A 328 -5.22 14.21 8.31
C PRO A 328 -4.58 15.14 9.34
N GLU A 329 -5.40 15.98 9.99
CA GLU A 329 -4.91 16.81 11.09
C GLU A 329 -4.38 15.90 12.21
N SER A 330 -3.12 16.12 12.61
CA SER A 330 -2.54 15.45 13.78
C SER A 330 -3.32 15.83 15.04
N LYS A 331 -3.75 14.83 15.81
CA LYS A 331 -4.43 15.05 17.11
C LYS A 331 -3.47 15.63 18.13
#